data_3329d6e2462d6b8960e170e7e3c463fa
#
_entry.id   3329d6e2462d6b8960e170e7e3c463fa
#
_cell.length_a   1.000
_cell.length_b   1.000
_cell.length_c   1.000
_cell.angle_alpha   90.00
_cell.angle_beta   90.00
_cell.angle_gamma   90.00
#
_symmetry.space_group_name_H-M   'P 1'
#
loop_
_entity.id
_entity.type
_entity.pdbx_description
1 polymer ?
#
loop_
_entity_poly.entity_id
_entity_poly.type
_entity_poly.pdbx_seq_one_letter_code
_entity_poly.pdbx_strand_id
1 'polypeptide(L)'
;PLDKTGTSKALQVLMSALHYLVESRVPLVLMTATMPEKHVRSMLHTINLLLRGSSPYYKELYYGKESFIDKDFEHEQSSKNIETKLVGKGLQAFVEQALEYASSYNKLLVVLNTIPRALQVYRELRGKGLNALLLHSKFKQPDRDEKLEKLKSDRWILVSTQVVEVGVDISAEVLVTDVAPANNLVQRAGRVARRESDNEGVVIVVFDDEASHGYHVYDVNLLNKTIEELRRHSDCAKVKINWRSLGNDGKIGYQDFVNNVYSDNQCFTFDDTYYRLISSYYWTPQDSIRLLTEVYDGSFLRSSPLIPLLVSPSGELTLSTSFLAVNSVPTDLGDIARLLRKGICIEKILRDKGESAREPLKPQDVNSIVRFIMTGRLIALYMPHAEEVYSQSEGLIP
;
A
#
# COMPACT_ATOMS: atom_id res chain seq x y z
N PRO A 1 3.28 9.58 4.68
CA PRO A 1 3.39 10.84 5.43
C PRO A 1 4.23 10.61 6.68
N LEU A 2 5.27 11.40 6.86
CA LEU A 2 6.07 11.42 8.07
C LEU A 2 5.30 12.19 9.16
N ASP A 3 5.48 11.78 10.41
CA ASP A 3 5.02 12.57 11.55
C ASP A 3 5.98 13.73 11.84
N LYS A 4 5.73 14.48 12.94
CA LYS A 4 6.58 15.60 13.37
C LYS A 4 8.03 15.18 13.68
N THR A 5 8.28 13.89 13.91
CA THR A 5 9.62 13.33 14.20
C THR A 5 10.31 12.83 12.93
N GLY A 6 9.67 12.92 11.77
CA GLY A 6 10.19 12.41 10.50
C GLY A 6 10.03 10.89 10.33
N THR A 7 9.32 10.22 11.23
CA THR A 7 9.07 8.78 11.19
C THR A 7 7.73 8.47 10.52
N SER A 8 7.65 7.35 9.81
CA SER A 8 6.40 6.90 9.20
C SER A 8 5.33 6.67 10.27
N LYS A 9 4.14 7.27 10.10
CA LYS A 9 2.99 7.05 11.00
C LYS A 9 2.63 5.57 11.14
N ALA A 10 2.74 4.80 10.05
CA ALA A 10 2.52 3.36 10.09
C ALA A 10 3.51 2.65 11.03
N LEU A 11 4.77 3.08 11.04
CA LEU A 11 5.78 2.53 11.92
C LEU A 11 5.53 2.90 13.39
N GLN A 12 5.06 4.12 13.67
CA GLN A 12 4.65 4.54 15.02
C GLN A 12 3.49 3.69 15.54
N VAL A 13 2.46 3.48 14.73
CA VAL A 13 1.33 2.61 15.08
C VAL A 13 1.78 1.18 15.34
N LEU A 14 2.65 0.64 14.48
CA LEU A 14 3.23 -0.69 14.68
C LEU A 14 3.99 -0.78 16.01
N MET A 15 4.84 0.20 16.31
CA MET A 15 5.61 0.24 17.56
C MET A 15 4.71 0.32 18.79
N SER A 16 3.65 1.12 18.72
CA SER A 16 2.69 1.25 19.81
C SER A 16 1.93 -0.07 20.03
N ALA A 17 1.53 -0.74 18.95
CA ALA A 17 0.90 -2.05 19.03
C ALA A 17 1.86 -3.11 19.59
N LEU A 18 3.11 -3.14 19.14
CA LEU A 18 4.14 -4.05 19.65
C LEU A 18 4.40 -3.82 21.13
N HIS A 19 4.54 -2.57 21.58
CA HIS A 19 4.71 -2.22 22.98
C HIS A 19 3.57 -2.78 23.83
N TYR A 20 2.32 -2.51 23.42
CA TYR A 20 1.14 -3.00 24.13
C TYR A 20 1.10 -4.53 24.21
N LEU A 21 1.36 -5.22 23.11
CA LEU A 21 1.33 -6.68 23.04
C LEU A 21 2.46 -7.32 23.90
N VAL A 22 3.64 -6.73 23.88
CA VAL A 22 4.76 -7.21 24.71
C VAL A 22 4.48 -6.99 26.19
N GLU A 23 3.94 -5.83 26.59
CA GLU A 23 3.51 -5.60 28.00
C GLU A 23 2.44 -6.61 28.42
N SER A 24 1.52 -6.95 27.53
CA SER A 24 0.45 -7.94 27.75
C SER A 24 0.97 -9.39 27.69
N ARG A 25 2.27 -9.62 27.49
CA ARG A 25 2.91 -10.94 27.38
C ARG A 25 2.33 -11.83 26.28
N VAL A 26 1.87 -11.23 25.18
CA VAL A 26 1.37 -11.96 24.02
C VAL A 26 2.57 -12.46 23.20
N PRO A 27 2.67 -13.75 22.86
CA PRO A 27 3.67 -14.25 21.94
C PRO A 27 3.54 -13.58 20.58
N LEU A 28 4.66 -13.12 20.00
CA LEU A 28 4.69 -12.37 18.78
C LEU A 28 5.60 -13.02 17.75
N VAL A 29 5.12 -13.09 16.52
CA VAL A 29 5.91 -13.42 15.34
C VAL A 29 5.78 -12.27 14.34
N LEU A 30 6.89 -11.61 14.03
CA LEU A 30 6.94 -10.56 13.02
C LEU A 30 7.49 -11.15 11.73
N MET A 31 6.68 -11.13 10.68
CA MET A 31 7.06 -11.63 9.37
C MET A 31 7.14 -10.46 8.37
N THR A 32 8.31 -10.26 7.80
CA THR A 32 8.53 -9.25 6.76
C THR A 32 9.65 -9.70 5.83
N ALA A 33 9.50 -9.45 4.54
CA ALA A 33 10.51 -9.76 3.54
C ALA A 33 11.49 -8.62 3.29
N THR A 34 11.17 -7.38 3.71
CA THR A 34 11.84 -6.18 3.16
C THR A 34 12.07 -5.07 4.20
N MET A 35 12.09 -5.40 5.48
CA MET A 35 12.36 -4.39 6.50
C MET A 35 13.87 -4.09 6.57
N PRO A 36 14.29 -2.81 6.46
CA PRO A 36 15.68 -2.45 6.62
C PRO A 36 16.23 -2.89 7.99
N GLU A 37 17.44 -3.45 8.03
CA GLU A 37 18.07 -3.93 9.26
C GLU A 37 18.16 -2.84 10.33
N LYS A 38 18.45 -1.62 9.93
CA LYS A 38 18.49 -0.46 10.83
C LYS A 38 17.15 -0.20 11.52
N HIS A 39 16.03 -0.39 10.81
CA HIS A 39 14.69 -0.26 11.42
C HIS A 39 14.44 -1.37 12.44
N VAL A 40 14.81 -2.61 12.13
CA VAL A 40 14.69 -3.73 13.08
C VAL A 40 15.48 -3.45 14.36
N ARG A 41 16.73 -3.04 14.24
CA ARG A 41 17.60 -2.70 15.39
C ARG A 41 17.02 -1.56 16.23
N SER A 42 16.54 -0.51 15.56
CA SER A 42 15.95 0.65 16.23
C SER A 42 14.64 0.29 16.95
N MET A 43 13.79 -0.53 16.33
CA MET A 43 12.57 -1.06 16.95
C MET A 43 12.88 -1.86 18.21
N LEU A 44 13.81 -2.81 18.12
CA LEU A 44 14.20 -3.64 19.27
C LEU A 44 14.81 -2.79 20.40
N HIS A 45 15.64 -1.82 20.05
CA HIS A 45 16.19 -0.89 21.05
C HIS A 45 15.07 -0.14 21.78
N THR A 46 14.09 0.40 21.05
CA THR A 46 12.96 1.13 21.64
C THR A 46 12.11 0.23 22.52
N ILE A 47 11.77 -0.98 22.06
CA ILE A 47 11.01 -1.95 22.86
C ILE A 47 11.79 -2.30 24.14
N ASN A 48 13.09 -2.52 24.04
CA ASN A 48 13.95 -2.81 25.19
C ASN A 48 13.96 -1.66 26.22
N LEU A 49 14.01 -0.41 25.78
CA LEU A 49 13.92 0.75 26.66
C LEU A 49 12.58 0.81 27.41
N LEU A 50 11.48 0.53 26.71
CA LEU A 50 10.14 0.54 27.29
C LEU A 50 9.97 -0.59 28.30
N LEU A 51 10.46 -1.79 28.00
CA LEU A 51 10.36 -2.96 28.89
C LEU A 51 11.23 -2.83 30.16
N ARG A 52 12.37 -2.16 30.12
CA ARG A 52 13.24 -1.93 31.28
C ARG A 52 12.51 -1.22 32.43
N GLY A 53 11.53 -0.37 32.09
CA GLY A 53 10.73 0.36 33.10
C GLY A 53 9.51 -0.38 33.62
N SER A 54 9.07 -1.43 32.95
CA SER A 54 7.74 -2.02 33.20
C SER A 54 7.74 -3.48 33.67
N SER A 55 8.85 -4.22 33.55
CA SER A 55 8.83 -5.65 33.89
C SER A 55 10.09 -6.11 34.64
N PRO A 56 9.92 -6.72 35.86
CA PRO A 56 11.03 -7.33 36.59
C PRO A 56 11.53 -8.64 35.95
N TYR A 57 10.80 -9.20 34.99
CA TYR A 57 11.17 -10.43 34.27
C TYR A 57 11.69 -10.17 32.86
N TYR A 58 12.09 -8.95 32.59
CA TYR A 58 12.57 -8.53 31.30
C TYR A 58 13.84 -9.30 30.88
N LYS A 59 13.77 -9.90 29.68
CA LYS A 59 14.95 -10.34 28.94
C LYS A 59 15.17 -9.40 27.77
N GLU A 60 16.38 -8.92 27.60
CA GLU A 60 16.73 -8.06 26.50
C GLU A 60 16.52 -8.77 25.16
N LEU A 61 15.73 -8.16 24.27
CA LEU A 61 15.56 -8.61 22.91
C LEU A 61 16.74 -8.09 22.08
N TYR A 62 17.35 -8.93 21.29
CA TYR A 62 18.43 -8.51 20.40
C TYR A 62 18.29 -9.14 19.02
N TYR A 63 18.78 -8.43 18.03
CA TYR A 63 18.89 -8.93 16.69
C TYR A 63 20.17 -9.75 16.56
N GLY A 64 20.03 -11.06 16.48
CA GLY A 64 21.14 -11.98 16.23
C GLY A 64 21.43 -12.11 14.74
N LYS A 65 22.69 -12.23 14.37
CA LYS A 65 23.11 -12.56 12.99
C LYS A 65 22.91 -14.04 12.63
N GLU A 66 22.52 -14.87 13.57
CA GLU A 66 22.17 -16.27 13.30
C GLU A 66 20.82 -16.32 12.59
N SER A 67 20.82 -15.84 11.33
CA SER A 67 19.71 -16.08 10.46
C SER A 67 19.80 -17.51 9.94
N PHE A 68 18.74 -18.27 10.11
CA PHE A 68 18.58 -19.52 9.37
C PHE A 68 18.38 -19.13 7.89
N ILE A 69 19.34 -19.49 7.05
CA ILE A 69 19.25 -19.33 5.61
C ILE A 69 18.96 -20.73 5.05
N ASP A 70 17.79 -20.88 4.44
CA ASP A 70 17.47 -22.05 3.65
C ASP A 70 18.30 -21.97 2.36
N LYS A 71 19.38 -22.78 2.31
CA LYS A 71 20.34 -22.76 1.22
C LYS A 71 19.75 -23.26 -0.09
N ASP A 72 18.82 -24.22 -0.03
CA ASP A 72 18.19 -24.79 -1.21
C ASP A 72 17.25 -23.75 -1.83
N PHE A 73 16.45 -23.09 -1.00
CA PHE A 73 15.60 -21.98 -1.44
C PHE A 73 16.42 -20.82 -2.00
N GLU A 74 17.49 -20.41 -1.32
CA GLU A 74 18.36 -19.31 -1.79
C GLU A 74 19.02 -19.68 -3.13
N HIS A 75 19.47 -20.92 -3.31
CA HIS A 75 20.02 -21.40 -4.57
C HIS A 75 18.99 -21.38 -5.70
N GLU A 76 17.77 -21.85 -5.45
CA GLU A 76 16.68 -21.79 -6.42
C GLU A 76 16.36 -20.34 -6.81
N GLN A 77 16.21 -19.45 -5.83
CA GLN A 77 15.89 -18.04 -6.09
C GLN A 77 17.03 -17.30 -6.81
N SER A 78 18.28 -17.65 -6.51
CA SER A 78 19.46 -17.04 -7.18
C SER A 78 19.65 -17.49 -8.63
N SER A 79 19.15 -18.67 -8.99
CA SER A 79 19.23 -19.21 -10.35
C SER A 79 18.29 -18.52 -11.35
N LYS A 80 17.29 -17.80 -10.86
CA LYS A 80 16.33 -17.09 -11.72
C LYS A 80 16.96 -15.91 -12.43
N ASN A 81 16.82 -15.89 -13.76
CA ASN A 81 17.38 -14.82 -14.58
C ASN A 81 16.36 -13.67 -14.76
N ILE A 82 16.45 -12.65 -13.91
CA ILE A 82 15.61 -11.45 -14.00
C ILE A 82 16.47 -10.30 -14.54
N GLU A 83 16.15 -9.87 -15.77
CA GLU A 83 16.76 -8.67 -16.35
C GLU A 83 16.09 -7.42 -15.75
N THR A 84 16.90 -6.42 -15.38
CA THR A 84 16.37 -5.16 -14.85
C THR A 84 16.83 -3.99 -15.71
N LYS A 85 15.87 -3.13 -16.08
CA LYS A 85 16.11 -1.92 -16.86
C LYS A 85 15.65 -0.69 -16.09
N LEU A 86 16.38 0.42 -16.24
CA LEU A 86 16.01 1.72 -15.73
C LEU A 86 15.71 2.64 -16.92
N VAL A 87 14.46 3.13 -17.01
CA VAL A 87 13.97 3.91 -18.14
C VAL A 87 13.46 5.26 -17.65
N GLY A 88 13.91 6.34 -18.30
CA GLY A 88 13.33 7.68 -18.12
C GLY A 88 12.22 7.96 -19.13
N LYS A 89 11.50 9.10 -18.98
CA LYS A 89 10.49 9.69 -19.89
C LYS A 89 9.02 9.56 -19.48
N GLY A 90 8.74 9.54 -18.21
CA GLY A 90 7.38 9.80 -17.73
C GLY A 90 6.35 8.73 -18.11
N LEU A 91 5.09 9.15 -18.13
CA LEU A 91 3.96 8.24 -18.28
C LEU A 91 3.94 7.51 -19.64
N GLN A 92 4.43 8.17 -20.71
CA GLN A 92 4.47 7.60 -22.05
C GLN A 92 5.35 6.33 -22.11
N ALA A 93 6.43 6.28 -21.32
CA ALA A 93 7.30 5.11 -21.26
C ALA A 93 6.56 3.84 -20.81
N PHE A 94 5.55 3.94 -19.95
CA PHE A 94 4.74 2.78 -19.54
C PHE A 94 3.99 2.18 -20.72
N VAL A 95 3.42 3.03 -21.56
CA VAL A 95 2.65 2.59 -22.73
C VAL A 95 3.58 1.99 -23.77
N GLU A 96 4.73 2.63 -24.05
CA GLU A 96 5.73 2.15 -24.99
C GLU A 96 6.29 0.79 -24.56
N GLN A 97 6.70 0.66 -23.29
CA GLN A 97 7.23 -0.60 -22.78
C GLN A 97 6.15 -1.70 -22.76
N ALA A 98 4.92 -1.37 -22.36
CA ALA A 98 3.83 -2.34 -22.37
C ALA A 98 3.53 -2.85 -23.79
N LEU A 99 3.55 -1.98 -24.81
CA LEU A 99 3.35 -2.37 -26.20
C LEU A 99 4.50 -3.24 -26.73
N GLU A 100 5.74 -2.86 -26.40
CA GLU A 100 6.93 -3.61 -26.81
C GLU A 100 6.87 -5.06 -26.29
N TYR A 101 6.60 -5.21 -24.98
CA TYR A 101 6.65 -6.52 -24.35
C TYR A 101 5.37 -7.35 -24.55
N ALA A 102 4.21 -6.74 -24.76
CA ALA A 102 2.95 -7.46 -24.98
C ALA A 102 2.94 -8.34 -26.23
N SER A 103 3.86 -8.10 -27.19
CA SER A 103 4.01 -8.92 -28.38
C SER A 103 4.75 -10.24 -28.13
N SER A 104 5.65 -10.26 -27.15
CA SER A 104 6.59 -11.38 -26.90
C SER A 104 6.29 -12.12 -25.59
N TYR A 105 5.54 -11.52 -24.67
CA TYR A 105 5.24 -12.05 -23.34
C TYR A 105 3.73 -12.16 -23.12
N ASN A 106 3.32 -13.13 -22.33
CA ASN A 106 1.91 -13.39 -22.06
C ASN A 106 1.40 -12.69 -20.79
N LYS A 107 2.25 -12.51 -19.78
CA LYS A 107 1.85 -12.01 -18.45
C LYS A 107 2.59 -10.72 -18.11
N LEU A 108 1.92 -9.60 -18.38
CA LEU A 108 2.47 -8.26 -18.20
C LEU A 108 1.81 -7.56 -17.01
N LEU A 109 2.60 -7.15 -16.03
CA LEU A 109 2.20 -6.36 -14.89
C LEU A 109 2.72 -4.91 -15.03
N VAL A 110 1.82 -3.93 -14.93
CA VAL A 110 2.15 -2.51 -14.95
C VAL A 110 1.72 -1.90 -13.63
N VAL A 111 2.66 -1.35 -12.84
CA VAL A 111 2.37 -0.82 -11.50
C VAL A 111 2.70 0.66 -11.42
N LEU A 112 1.69 1.46 -11.10
CA LEU A 112 1.83 2.90 -10.93
C LEU A 112 1.53 3.31 -9.47
N ASN A 113 2.10 4.44 -9.06
CA ASN A 113 2.00 4.88 -7.67
C ASN A 113 0.64 5.49 -7.31
N THR A 114 -0.17 5.89 -8.31
CA THR A 114 -1.45 6.54 -8.08
C THR A 114 -2.55 6.00 -9.01
N ILE A 115 -3.79 6.03 -8.53
CA ILE A 115 -4.95 5.61 -9.32
C ILE A 115 -5.11 6.45 -10.60
N PRO A 116 -5.00 7.79 -10.59
CA PRO A 116 -5.12 8.57 -11.82
C PRO A 116 -4.12 8.18 -12.92
N ARG A 117 -2.85 7.94 -12.54
CA ARG A 117 -1.82 7.48 -13.48
C ARG A 117 -2.13 6.07 -14.02
N ALA A 118 -2.52 5.16 -13.14
CA ALA A 118 -2.92 3.81 -13.53
C ALA A 118 -4.10 3.83 -14.51
N LEU A 119 -5.10 4.66 -14.23
CA LEU A 119 -6.26 4.84 -15.09
C LEU A 119 -5.88 5.39 -16.47
N GLN A 120 -4.99 6.38 -16.52
CA GLN A 120 -4.53 6.96 -17.79
C GLN A 120 -3.80 5.91 -18.64
N VAL A 121 -2.82 5.19 -18.07
CA VAL A 121 -2.10 4.11 -18.79
C VAL A 121 -3.08 3.01 -19.23
N TYR A 122 -4.00 2.60 -18.35
CA TYR A 122 -5.02 1.61 -18.69
C TYR A 122 -5.85 2.03 -19.90
N ARG A 123 -6.35 3.27 -19.94
CA ARG A 123 -7.16 3.80 -21.02
C ARG A 123 -6.37 3.88 -22.33
N GLU A 124 -5.11 4.29 -22.28
CA GLU A 124 -4.24 4.36 -23.45
C GLU A 124 -3.94 2.96 -24.02
N LEU A 125 -3.64 1.96 -23.17
CA LEU A 125 -3.44 0.59 -23.62
C LEU A 125 -4.71 0.01 -24.25
N ARG A 126 -5.87 0.26 -23.64
CA ARG A 126 -7.17 -0.13 -24.20
C ARG A 126 -7.45 0.56 -25.55
N GLY A 127 -7.14 1.84 -25.67
CA GLY A 127 -7.26 2.62 -26.89
C GLY A 127 -6.34 2.11 -28.03
N LYS A 128 -5.23 1.48 -27.67
CA LYS A 128 -4.32 0.82 -28.62
C LYS A 128 -4.69 -0.65 -28.91
N GLY A 129 -5.84 -1.13 -28.44
CA GLY A 129 -6.37 -2.46 -28.72
C GLY A 129 -5.88 -3.56 -27.78
N LEU A 130 -5.09 -3.26 -26.75
CA LEU A 130 -4.68 -4.25 -25.78
C LEU A 130 -5.80 -4.57 -24.80
N ASN A 131 -6.01 -5.87 -24.51
CA ASN A 131 -6.99 -6.31 -23.53
C ASN A 131 -6.43 -6.20 -22.10
N ALA A 132 -6.22 -4.96 -21.64
CA ALA A 132 -5.73 -4.69 -20.29
C ALA A 132 -6.86 -4.77 -19.25
N LEU A 133 -6.51 -5.23 -18.04
CA LEU A 133 -7.30 -5.16 -16.81
C LEU A 133 -6.77 -4.03 -15.93
N LEU A 134 -7.65 -3.41 -15.14
CA LEU A 134 -7.27 -2.41 -14.14
C LEU A 134 -7.63 -2.91 -12.74
N LEU A 135 -6.68 -2.80 -11.79
CA LEU A 135 -6.91 -3.18 -10.39
C LEU A 135 -6.31 -2.15 -9.43
N HIS A 136 -7.14 -1.59 -8.56
CA HIS A 136 -6.73 -0.69 -7.47
C HIS A 136 -7.67 -0.81 -6.27
N SER A 137 -7.43 -0.06 -5.21
CA SER A 137 -8.19 -0.15 -3.96
C SER A 137 -9.64 0.31 -4.05
N LYS A 138 -10.04 1.01 -5.12
CA LYS A 138 -11.36 1.63 -5.26
C LYS A 138 -12.34 0.76 -6.08
N PHE A 139 -12.23 -0.57 -5.97
CA PHE A 139 -13.22 -1.52 -6.50
C PHE A 139 -14.01 -2.15 -5.37
N LYS A 140 -15.28 -2.50 -5.65
CA LYS A 140 -16.04 -3.41 -4.81
C LYS A 140 -15.40 -4.79 -4.79
N GLN A 141 -15.62 -5.53 -3.71
CA GLN A 141 -15.03 -6.87 -3.57
C GLN A 141 -15.38 -7.82 -4.73
N PRO A 142 -16.64 -7.95 -5.18
CA PRO A 142 -16.97 -8.85 -6.29
C PRO A 142 -16.26 -8.50 -7.61
N ASP A 143 -16.18 -7.20 -7.93
CA ASP A 143 -15.50 -6.75 -9.16
C ASP A 143 -13.99 -7.00 -9.09
N ARG A 144 -13.42 -6.89 -7.89
CA ARG A 144 -12.03 -7.24 -7.63
C ARG A 144 -11.79 -8.74 -7.80
N ASP A 145 -12.64 -9.57 -7.23
CA ASP A 145 -12.55 -11.03 -7.30
C ASP A 145 -12.68 -11.53 -8.74
N GLU A 146 -13.61 -10.97 -9.52
CA GLU A 146 -13.74 -11.27 -10.95
C GLU A 146 -12.45 -10.96 -11.73
N LYS A 147 -11.82 -9.82 -11.43
CA LYS A 147 -10.55 -9.45 -12.07
C LYS A 147 -9.42 -10.42 -11.69
N LEU A 148 -9.34 -10.83 -10.42
CA LEU A 148 -8.35 -11.79 -9.95
C LEU A 148 -8.55 -13.16 -10.59
N GLU A 149 -9.79 -13.60 -10.82
CA GLU A 149 -10.08 -14.82 -11.58
C GLU A 149 -9.54 -14.74 -13.02
N LYS A 150 -9.72 -13.60 -13.69
CA LYS A 150 -9.17 -13.40 -15.04
C LYS A 150 -7.64 -13.51 -15.11
N LEU A 151 -6.94 -13.24 -14.02
CA LEU A 151 -5.48 -13.38 -13.94
C LEU A 151 -4.99 -14.84 -13.82
N LYS A 152 -5.89 -15.79 -13.64
CA LYS A 152 -5.56 -17.24 -13.70
C LYS A 152 -5.34 -17.74 -15.13
N SER A 153 -5.75 -16.95 -16.14
CA SER A 153 -5.51 -17.29 -17.55
C SER A 153 -4.04 -17.21 -17.91
N ASP A 154 -3.66 -17.88 -19.02
CA ASP A 154 -2.28 -17.91 -19.49
C ASP A 154 -1.80 -16.56 -20.05
N ARG A 155 -2.74 -15.70 -20.44
CA ARG A 155 -2.40 -14.38 -20.99
C ARG A 155 -3.23 -13.27 -20.34
N TRP A 156 -2.53 -12.27 -19.81
CA TRP A 156 -3.14 -11.08 -19.22
C TRP A 156 -2.19 -9.88 -19.22
N ILE A 157 -2.78 -8.68 -19.27
CA ILE A 157 -2.11 -7.42 -19.00
C ILE A 157 -2.84 -6.78 -17.84
N LEU A 158 -2.15 -6.57 -16.74
CA LEU A 158 -2.71 -5.95 -15.54
C LEU A 158 -2.06 -4.59 -15.30
N VAL A 159 -2.85 -3.53 -15.35
CA VAL A 159 -2.47 -2.22 -14.83
C VAL A 159 -2.96 -2.11 -13.39
N SER A 160 -2.09 -1.74 -12.47
CA SER A 160 -2.44 -1.74 -11.06
C SER A 160 -1.73 -0.63 -10.27
N THR A 161 -2.10 -0.52 -9.01
CA THR A 161 -1.38 0.28 -8.01
C THR A 161 -0.73 -0.65 -6.97
N GLN A 162 -0.34 -0.13 -5.80
CA GLN A 162 0.30 -0.90 -4.72
C GLN A 162 -0.49 -2.11 -4.23
N VAL A 163 -1.75 -2.27 -4.62
CA VAL A 163 -2.60 -3.38 -4.17
C VAL A 163 -2.07 -4.77 -4.57
N VAL A 164 -1.17 -4.83 -5.56
CA VAL A 164 -0.50 -6.08 -5.98
C VAL A 164 0.73 -6.42 -5.15
N GLU A 165 1.25 -5.50 -4.35
CA GLU A 165 2.41 -5.74 -3.49
C GLU A 165 2.10 -6.78 -2.40
N VAL A 166 0.86 -6.76 -1.88
CA VAL A 166 0.41 -7.64 -0.79
C VAL A 166 -0.94 -8.27 -1.13
N GLY A 167 -1.13 -9.55 -0.80
CA GLY A 167 -2.43 -10.23 -0.88
C GLY A 167 -2.90 -10.65 -2.26
N VAL A 168 -2.09 -10.48 -3.31
CA VAL A 168 -2.40 -10.96 -4.66
C VAL A 168 -1.35 -11.98 -5.08
N ASP A 169 -1.79 -13.21 -5.39
CA ASP A 169 -0.91 -14.28 -5.82
C ASP A 169 -0.87 -14.37 -7.36
N ILE A 170 0.04 -13.60 -7.94
CA ILE A 170 0.30 -13.57 -9.39
C ILE A 170 1.78 -13.79 -9.67
N SER A 171 2.08 -14.38 -10.83
CA SER A 171 3.41 -14.43 -11.40
C SER A 171 3.39 -13.80 -12.78
N ALA A 172 4.08 -12.69 -12.93
CA ALA A 172 4.27 -11.98 -14.19
C ALA A 172 5.58 -12.42 -14.86
N GLU A 173 5.65 -12.31 -16.19
CA GLU A 173 6.88 -12.44 -16.96
C GLU A 173 7.59 -11.08 -17.06
N VAL A 174 6.80 -10.01 -17.15
CA VAL A 174 7.31 -8.63 -17.24
C VAL A 174 6.61 -7.73 -16.24
N LEU A 175 7.39 -6.91 -15.57
CA LEU A 175 6.93 -5.82 -14.72
C LEU A 175 7.41 -4.49 -15.29
N VAL A 176 6.47 -3.55 -15.52
CA VAL A 176 6.77 -2.14 -15.76
C VAL A 176 6.27 -1.35 -14.55
N THR A 177 7.14 -0.68 -13.83
CA THR A 177 6.74 -0.04 -12.57
C THR A 177 7.24 1.38 -12.43
N ASP A 178 6.42 2.27 -11.83
CA ASP A 178 6.92 3.53 -11.28
C ASP A 178 8.05 3.25 -10.28
N VAL A 179 9.02 4.16 -10.20
CA VAL A 179 9.94 4.16 -9.08
C VAL A 179 9.17 4.25 -7.75
N ALA A 180 9.60 3.46 -6.79
CA ALA A 180 9.04 3.40 -5.44
C ALA A 180 10.17 3.24 -4.43
N PRO A 181 9.94 3.38 -3.11
CA PRO A 181 10.93 3.03 -2.11
C PRO A 181 11.47 1.61 -2.32
N ALA A 182 12.75 1.38 -2.01
CA ALA A 182 13.45 0.13 -2.29
C ALA A 182 12.68 -1.12 -1.82
N ASN A 183 12.10 -1.09 -0.62
CA ASN A 183 11.29 -2.17 -0.08
C ASN A 183 10.03 -2.46 -0.93
N ASN A 184 9.37 -1.43 -1.44
CA ASN A 184 8.21 -1.59 -2.33
C ASN A 184 8.63 -2.14 -3.70
N LEU A 185 9.76 -1.67 -4.27
CA LEU A 185 10.29 -2.22 -5.52
C LEU A 185 10.60 -3.71 -5.39
N VAL A 186 11.22 -4.14 -4.29
CA VAL A 186 11.48 -5.56 -4.02
C VAL A 186 10.17 -6.35 -3.97
N GLN A 187 9.11 -5.84 -3.32
CA GLN A 187 7.81 -6.50 -3.28
C GLN A 187 7.16 -6.60 -4.66
N ARG A 188 7.27 -5.53 -5.50
CA ARG A 188 6.77 -5.53 -6.88
C ARG A 188 7.56 -6.51 -7.75
N ALA A 189 8.89 -6.43 -7.73
CA ALA A 189 9.76 -7.34 -8.46
C ALA A 189 9.58 -8.79 -8.01
N GLY A 190 9.23 -9.01 -6.74
CA GLY A 190 8.82 -10.31 -6.20
C GLY A 190 7.55 -10.89 -6.85
N ARG A 191 6.88 -10.19 -7.76
CA ARG A 191 5.77 -10.71 -8.59
C ARG A 191 6.24 -11.20 -9.96
N VAL A 192 7.52 -11.03 -10.30
CA VAL A 192 8.11 -11.51 -11.54
C VAL A 192 8.77 -12.86 -11.30
N ALA A 193 8.56 -13.82 -12.21
CA ALA A 193 9.11 -15.19 -12.10
C ALA A 193 8.89 -15.79 -10.70
N ARG A 194 7.67 -15.65 -10.17
CA ARG A 194 7.36 -16.01 -8.76
C ARG A 194 7.25 -17.50 -8.53
N ARG A 195 6.74 -18.26 -9.50
CA ARG A 195 6.54 -19.69 -9.37
C ARG A 195 7.87 -20.43 -9.56
N GLU A 196 7.97 -21.62 -9.01
CA GLU A 196 9.15 -22.49 -9.18
C GLU A 196 9.46 -22.76 -10.66
N SER A 197 8.41 -22.92 -11.48
CA SER A 197 8.55 -23.15 -12.92
C SER A 197 9.06 -21.95 -13.71
N ASP A 198 9.04 -20.75 -13.13
CA ASP A 198 9.36 -19.50 -13.83
C ASP A 198 10.84 -19.17 -13.62
N ASN A 199 11.65 -19.24 -14.67
CA ASN A 199 13.10 -19.06 -14.58
C ASN A 199 13.59 -17.70 -15.10
N GLU A 200 12.76 -16.99 -15.87
CA GLU A 200 13.13 -15.75 -16.53
C GLU A 200 12.08 -14.67 -16.31
N GLY A 201 12.51 -13.42 -16.32
CA GLY A 201 11.61 -12.28 -16.23
C GLY A 201 12.31 -10.95 -16.50
N VAL A 202 11.51 -9.92 -16.68
CA VAL A 202 11.99 -8.56 -16.94
C VAL A 202 11.35 -7.59 -15.95
N VAL A 203 12.15 -6.76 -15.30
CA VAL A 203 11.72 -5.65 -14.44
C VAL A 203 12.17 -4.34 -15.07
N ILE A 204 11.22 -3.46 -15.36
CA ILE A 204 11.47 -2.15 -15.94
C ILE A 204 11.01 -1.10 -14.92
N VAL A 205 11.97 -0.37 -14.36
CA VAL A 205 11.70 0.72 -13.45
C VAL A 205 11.66 2.02 -14.25
N VAL A 206 10.50 2.65 -14.28
CA VAL A 206 10.31 3.93 -14.95
C VAL A 206 10.44 5.05 -13.92
N PHE A 207 11.29 6.01 -14.19
CA PHE A 207 11.43 7.20 -13.36
C PHE A 207 11.03 8.45 -14.15
N ASP A 208 10.40 9.38 -13.43
CA ASP A 208 9.93 10.64 -13.97
C ASP A 208 10.10 11.71 -12.88
N ASP A 209 10.83 12.76 -13.20
CA ASP A 209 11.10 13.84 -12.25
C ASP A 209 9.81 14.57 -11.84
N GLU A 210 8.82 14.65 -12.72
CA GLU A 210 7.52 15.26 -12.42
C GLU A 210 6.65 14.35 -11.55
N ALA A 211 6.67 13.04 -11.78
CA ALA A 211 5.86 12.09 -11.05
C ALA A 211 6.32 11.87 -9.61
N SER A 212 7.64 11.98 -9.36
CA SER A 212 8.19 11.89 -8.00
C SER A 212 7.78 13.09 -7.14
N HIS A 213 7.53 14.25 -7.74
CA HIS A 213 7.22 15.49 -7.03
C HIS A 213 5.71 15.73 -6.81
N GLY A 214 4.84 15.17 -7.65
CA GLY A 214 3.44 15.61 -7.73
C GLY A 214 2.47 14.92 -6.78
N TYR A 215 2.76 13.73 -6.29
CA TYR A 215 1.68 12.88 -5.75
C TYR A 215 1.77 12.54 -4.26
N HIS A 216 2.77 12.98 -3.55
CA HIS A 216 2.92 12.81 -2.07
C HIS A 216 2.61 11.39 -1.53
N VAL A 217 2.72 10.35 -2.37
CA VAL A 217 2.50 8.96 -1.96
C VAL A 217 3.69 8.46 -1.16
N TYR A 218 4.89 8.85 -1.61
CA TYR A 218 6.16 8.50 -0.98
C TYR A 218 6.99 9.74 -0.70
N ASP A 219 7.92 9.62 0.23
CA ASP A 219 8.92 10.65 0.50
C ASP A 219 9.85 10.82 -0.71
N VAL A 220 9.99 12.06 -1.19
CA VAL A 220 10.78 12.39 -2.39
C VAL A 220 12.26 12.06 -2.19
N ASN A 221 12.82 12.32 -1.00
CA ASN A 221 14.21 12.01 -0.72
C ASN A 221 14.47 10.50 -0.77
N LEU A 222 13.51 9.71 -0.30
CA LEU A 222 13.59 8.25 -0.35
C LEU A 222 13.51 7.73 -1.79
N LEU A 223 12.66 8.32 -2.64
CA LEU A 223 12.61 8.00 -4.06
C LEU A 223 13.92 8.34 -4.76
N ASN A 224 14.48 9.53 -4.49
CA ASN A 224 15.76 9.94 -5.06
C ASN A 224 16.90 9.00 -4.67
N LYS A 225 17.00 8.62 -3.39
CA LYS A 225 17.97 7.62 -2.92
C LYS A 225 17.80 6.27 -3.60
N THR A 226 16.55 5.85 -3.84
CA THR A 226 16.28 4.61 -4.56
C THR A 226 16.75 4.70 -6.01
N ILE A 227 16.53 5.82 -6.69
CA ILE A 227 17.02 6.06 -8.07
C ILE A 227 18.55 6.09 -8.09
N GLU A 228 19.17 6.80 -7.15
CA GLU A 228 20.63 6.88 -7.04
C GLU A 228 21.26 5.50 -6.84
N GLU A 229 20.66 4.67 -5.98
CA GLU A 229 21.15 3.31 -5.73
C GLU A 229 20.95 2.40 -6.96
N LEU A 230 19.83 2.49 -7.67
CA LEU A 230 19.63 1.81 -8.94
C LEU A 230 20.69 2.22 -9.98
N ARG A 231 20.96 3.53 -10.11
CA ARG A 231 21.97 4.07 -11.03
C ARG A 231 23.39 3.62 -10.66
N ARG A 232 23.72 3.56 -9.37
CA ARG A 232 25.04 3.10 -8.89
C ARG A 232 25.35 1.67 -9.34
N HIS A 233 24.33 0.84 -9.44
CA HIS A 233 24.43 -0.54 -9.88
C HIS A 233 24.06 -0.75 -11.35
N SER A 234 23.95 0.33 -12.13
CA SER A 234 23.62 0.27 -13.55
C SER A 234 24.86 0.32 -14.43
N ASP A 235 24.81 -0.48 -15.49
CA ASP A 235 25.73 -0.41 -16.62
C ASP A 235 24.90 -0.09 -17.86
N CYS A 236 25.04 1.12 -18.38
CA CYS A 236 24.13 1.70 -19.37
C CYS A 236 22.68 1.72 -18.81
N ALA A 237 21.75 1.01 -19.43
CA ALA A 237 20.35 0.93 -18.98
C ALA A 237 20.04 -0.32 -18.14
N LYS A 238 21.00 -1.25 -18.00
CA LYS A 238 20.82 -2.51 -17.28
C LYS A 238 21.27 -2.37 -15.83
N VAL A 239 20.40 -2.73 -14.88
CA VAL A 239 20.68 -2.70 -13.45
C VAL A 239 21.11 -4.08 -12.97
N LYS A 240 22.25 -4.14 -12.30
CA LYS A 240 22.84 -5.38 -11.73
C LYS A 240 22.28 -5.62 -10.31
N ILE A 241 21.04 -6.06 -10.23
CA ILE A 241 20.35 -6.38 -8.97
C ILE A 241 19.74 -7.78 -9.03
N ASN A 242 19.79 -8.48 -7.91
CA ASN A 242 19.01 -9.70 -7.70
C ASN A 242 17.85 -9.41 -6.76
N TRP A 243 16.64 -9.43 -7.28
CA TRP A 243 15.42 -9.12 -6.54
C TRP A 243 14.96 -10.23 -5.58
N ARG A 244 15.58 -11.41 -5.67
CA ARG A 244 15.09 -12.60 -4.98
C ARG A 244 16.09 -13.26 -4.06
N SER A 245 17.36 -12.93 -4.19
CA SER A 245 18.43 -13.53 -3.38
C SER A 245 19.32 -12.48 -2.75
N LEU A 246 20.18 -12.93 -1.85
CA LEU A 246 21.15 -12.08 -1.13
C LEU A 246 22.25 -11.49 -2.03
N GLY A 247 22.23 -11.85 -3.31
CA GLY A 247 23.19 -11.35 -4.30
C GLY A 247 24.36 -12.31 -4.55
N ASN A 248 24.81 -12.34 -5.78
CA ASN A 248 25.98 -13.11 -6.23
C ASN A 248 26.45 -12.56 -7.59
N ASP A 249 27.62 -13.01 -8.07
CA ASP A 249 28.13 -12.76 -9.42
C ASP A 249 28.08 -11.28 -9.88
N GLY A 250 28.41 -10.37 -8.96
CA GLY A 250 28.45 -8.93 -9.24
C GLY A 250 27.09 -8.23 -9.29
N LYS A 251 26.00 -8.92 -8.89
CA LYS A 251 24.69 -8.33 -8.66
C LYS A 251 24.51 -8.04 -7.16
N ILE A 252 24.01 -6.83 -6.82
CA ILE A 252 23.59 -6.53 -5.45
C ILE A 252 22.35 -7.34 -5.09
N GLY A 253 22.29 -7.90 -3.88
CA GLY A 253 21.12 -8.57 -3.36
C GLY A 253 20.01 -7.59 -2.94
N TYR A 254 18.78 -8.06 -2.90
CA TYR A 254 17.64 -7.21 -2.53
C TYR A 254 17.78 -6.61 -1.12
N GLN A 255 18.35 -7.36 -0.17
CA GLN A 255 18.49 -6.90 1.22
C GLN A 255 19.52 -5.76 1.32
N ASP A 256 20.66 -5.90 0.64
CA ASP A 256 21.69 -4.85 0.61
C ASP A 256 21.20 -3.62 -0.13
N PHE A 257 20.47 -3.80 -1.24
CA PHE A 257 19.80 -2.69 -1.94
C PHE A 257 18.87 -1.91 -1.00
N VAL A 258 18.03 -2.60 -0.24
CA VAL A 258 17.15 -1.96 0.75
C VAL A 258 17.97 -1.28 1.84
N ASN A 259 18.95 -1.96 2.42
CA ASN A 259 19.79 -1.40 3.49
C ASN A 259 20.53 -0.13 3.05
N ASN A 260 21.08 -0.12 1.82
CA ASN A 260 21.81 1.04 1.29
C ASN A 260 20.90 2.27 1.14
N VAL A 261 19.68 2.08 0.60
CA VAL A 261 18.70 3.18 0.46
C VAL A 261 18.29 3.77 1.81
N TYR A 262 18.19 2.94 2.84
CA TYR A 262 17.79 3.37 4.18
C TYR A 262 18.96 3.67 5.13
N SER A 263 20.21 3.65 4.64
CA SER A 263 21.43 3.82 5.48
C SER A 263 21.47 5.12 6.26
N ASP A 264 21.06 6.24 5.63
CA ASP A 264 21.12 7.59 6.21
C ASP A 264 19.84 8.01 6.92
N ASN A 265 18.80 7.19 6.92
CA ASN A 265 17.57 7.53 7.61
C ASN A 265 17.81 7.63 9.11
N GLN A 266 17.20 8.65 9.71
CA GLN A 266 17.25 8.88 11.16
C GLN A 266 16.81 7.64 11.92
N CYS A 267 17.36 7.46 13.10
CA CYS A 267 16.89 6.41 14.00
C CYS A 267 15.41 6.60 14.27
N PHE A 268 14.70 5.49 14.35
CA PHE A 268 13.30 5.47 14.73
C PHE A 268 13.14 6.16 16.10
N THR A 269 12.32 7.19 16.17
CA THR A 269 11.90 7.82 17.42
C THR A 269 10.48 7.39 17.74
N PHE A 270 10.29 6.88 18.95
CA PHE A 270 8.97 6.48 19.43
C PHE A 270 8.21 7.69 19.96
N ASP A 271 6.98 7.87 19.45
CA ASP A 271 6.04 8.86 19.95
C ASP A 271 4.95 8.12 20.75
N ASP A 272 4.87 8.37 22.05
CA ASP A 272 3.95 7.71 22.97
C ASP A 272 2.48 8.08 22.71
N THR A 273 2.23 9.09 21.90
CA THR A 273 0.89 9.54 21.52
C THR A 273 0.08 8.42 20.88
N TYR A 274 0.70 7.66 19.97
CA TYR A 274 0.03 6.52 19.33
C TYR A 274 -0.20 5.36 20.30
N TYR A 275 0.73 5.13 21.22
CA TYR A 275 0.56 4.14 22.28
C TYR A 275 -0.60 4.51 23.20
N ARG A 276 -0.68 5.77 23.63
CA ARG A 276 -1.78 6.28 24.42
C ARG A 276 -3.13 6.16 23.68
N LEU A 277 -3.14 6.41 22.38
CA LEU A 277 -4.33 6.26 21.54
C LEU A 277 -4.79 4.81 21.47
N ILE A 278 -3.88 3.86 21.22
CA ILE A 278 -4.19 2.43 21.15
C ILE A 278 -4.66 1.91 22.52
N SER A 279 -3.97 2.25 23.60
CA SER A 279 -4.32 1.83 24.95
C SER A 279 -5.64 2.44 25.42
N SER A 280 -5.95 3.68 25.00
CA SER A 280 -7.19 4.36 25.37
C SER A 280 -8.44 3.73 24.75
N TYR A 281 -8.31 2.90 23.71
CA TYR A 281 -9.43 2.16 23.13
C TYR A 281 -10.15 1.27 24.17
N TYR A 282 -9.43 0.83 25.22
CA TYR A 282 -9.98 0.03 26.31
C TYR A 282 -10.59 0.88 27.45
N TRP A 283 -10.47 2.21 27.37
CA TRP A 283 -11.05 3.12 28.36
C TRP A 283 -12.50 3.44 27.97
N THR A 284 -12.89 4.69 28.09
CA THR A 284 -14.22 5.08 27.65
C THR A 284 -14.20 5.66 26.24
N PRO A 285 -15.30 5.58 25.47
CA PRO A 285 -15.39 6.25 24.18
C PRO A 285 -15.08 7.76 24.26
N GLN A 286 -15.44 8.41 25.38
CA GLN A 286 -15.17 9.83 25.62
C GLN A 286 -13.67 10.13 25.73
N ASP A 287 -12.91 9.28 26.42
CA ASP A 287 -11.47 9.44 26.58
C ASP A 287 -10.76 9.24 25.25
N SER A 288 -11.20 8.25 24.45
CA SER A 288 -10.70 8.02 23.09
C SER A 288 -10.95 9.21 22.16
N ILE A 289 -12.15 9.80 22.23
CA ILE A 289 -12.51 11.00 21.45
C ILE A 289 -11.65 12.19 21.87
N ARG A 290 -11.47 12.40 23.18
CA ARG A 290 -10.64 13.49 23.70
C ARG A 290 -9.20 13.35 23.24
N LEU A 291 -8.62 12.16 23.38
CA LEU A 291 -7.26 11.90 22.96
C LEU A 291 -7.08 12.09 21.44
N LEU A 292 -8.02 11.61 20.64
CA LEU A 292 -8.00 11.83 19.19
C LEU A 292 -8.10 13.32 18.85
N THR A 293 -8.90 14.10 19.60
CA THR A 293 -9.00 15.54 19.39
C THR A 293 -7.70 16.25 19.75
N GLU A 294 -6.99 15.82 20.80
CA GLU A 294 -5.67 16.35 21.20
C GLU A 294 -4.58 16.02 20.18
N VAL A 295 -4.63 14.82 19.57
CA VAL A 295 -3.70 14.36 18.53
C VAL A 295 -4.03 14.93 17.16
N TYR A 296 -5.23 15.46 16.99
CA TYR A 296 -5.80 15.91 15.76
C TYR A 296 -5.25 17.28 15.34
N ASP A 297 -4.19 17.28 14.57
CA ASP A 297 -3.61 18.47 13.94
C ASP A 297 -3.98 18.63 12.45
N GLY A 298 -5.05 17.98 11.98
CA GLY A 298 -5.46 17.97 10.58
C GLY A 298 -4.58 17.10 9.66
N SER A 299 -3.36 16.77 10.06
CA SER A 299 -2.46 15.90 9.29
C SER A 299 -2.77 14.42 9.51
N PHE A 300 -3.28 14.08 10.68
CA PHE A 300 -3.67 12.72 11.04
C PHE A 300 -4.81 12.17 10.15
N LEU A 301 -5.74 13.02 9.74
CA LEU A 301 -6.87 12.62 8.89
C LEU A 301 -6.56 12.55 7.39
N ARG A 302 -5.40 13.01 6.94
CA ARG A 302 -4.95 12.73 5.56
C ARG A 302 -4.61 11.26 5.34
N SER A 303 -4.42 10.52 6.42
CA SER A 303 -4.37 9.04 6.47
C SER A 303 -5.63 8.48 7.14
N SER A 304 -6.79 9.07 6.88
CA SER A 304 -8.05 8.78 7.57
C SER A 304 -8.45 7.30 7.50
N PRO A 305 -9.24 6.81 8.46
CA PRO A 305 -9.80 5.49 8.38
C PRO A 305 -10.54 5.33 7.05
N LEU A 306 -10.38 4.18 6.42
CA LEU A 306 -11.13 3.86 5.22
C LEU A 306 -12.61 3.83 5.56
N ILE A 307 -13.36 4.74 4.96
CA ILE A 307 -14.79 4.90 5.17
C ILE A 307 -15.50 4.08 4.10
N PRO A 308 -16.32 3.11 4.45
CA PRO A 308 -17.07 2.36 3.46
C PRO A 308 -18.10 3.27 2.79
N LEU A 309 -17.93 3.51 1.50
CA LEU A 309 -18.90 4.17 0.64
C LEU A 309 -19.69 3.10 -0.10
N LEU A 310 -20.96 2.97 0.22
CA LEU A 310 -21.86 2.02 -0.39
C LEU A 310 -22.21 2.47 -1.81
N VAL A 311 -21.90 1.60 -2.77
CA VAL A 311 -22.07 1.83 -4.19
C VAL A 311 -23.05 0.76 -4.70
N SER A 312 -24.34 1.05 -4.62
CA SER A 312 -25.38 0.14 -5.09
C SER A 312 -26.11 0.73 -6.30
N PRO A 313 -26.03 0.10 -7.48
CA PRO A 313 -26.68 0.61 -8.69
C PRO A 313 -28.20 0.47 -8.68
N SER A 314 -28.77 -0.39 -7.86
CA SER A 314 -30.21 -0.72 -7.88
C SER A 314 -31.07 0.08 -6.93
N GLY A 315 -30.49 1.01 -6.16
CA GLY A 315 -31.24 1.73 -5.10
C GLY A 315 -31.69 0.85 -3.94
N GLU A 316 -31.44 -0.45 -3.99
CA GLU A 316 -31.69 -1.36 -2.86
C GLU A 316 -30.66 -1.10 -1.77
N LEU A 317 -31.15 -0.86 -0.58
CA LEU A 317 -30.34 -0.63 0.60
C LEU A 317 -30.70 -1.64 1.69
N THR A 318 -29.84 -2.59 1.90
CA THR A 318 -29.88 -3.48 3.06
C THR A 318 -28.70 -3.18 3.97
N LEU A 319 -28.96 -2.98 5.27
CA LEU A 319 -27.95 -2.63 6.25
C LEU A 319 -27.32 -3.87 6.94
N SER A 320 -27.38 -5.04 6.30
CA SER A 320 -26.67 -6.20 6.80
C SER A 320 -25.16 -6.06 6.58
N THR A 321 -24.38 -6.57 7.51
CA THR A 321 -22.90 -6.52 7.44
C THR A 321 -22.37 -7.13 6.15
N SER A 322 -22.98 -8.24 5.71
CA SER A 322 -22.61 -8.92 4.46
C SER A 322 -22.88 -8.05 3.22
N PHE A 323 -24.05 -7.41 3.17
CA PHE A 323 -24.40 -6.53 2.05
C PHE A 323 -23.44 -5.31 1.98
N LEU A 324 -23.17 -4.68 3.13
CA LEU A 324 -22.25 -3.55 3.20
C LEU A 324 -20.82 -3.94 2.78
N ALA A 325 -20.33 -5.10 3.24
CA ALA A 325 -19.00 -5.57 2.88
C ALA A 325 -18.84 -5.80 1.37
N VAL A 326 -19.85 -6.35 0.72
CA VAL A 326 -19.81 -6.68 -0.72
C VAL A 326 -20.00 -5.44 -1.62
N ASN A 327 -20.85 -4.50 -1.19
CA ASN A 327 -21.24 -3.36 -2.02
C ASN A 327 -20.53 -2.04 -1.65
N SER A 328 -19.57 -2.08 -0.74
CA SER A 328 -18.83 -0.86 -0.37
C SER A 328 -17.49 -0.78 -1.08
N VAL A 329 -17.08 0.47 -1.33
CA VAL A 329 -15.74 0.82 -1.79
C VAL A 329 -15.04 1.57 -0.65
N PRO A 330 -13.79 1.22 -0.30
CA PRO A 330 -13.03 1.97 0.70
C PRO A 330 -12.68 3.36 0.17
N THR A 331 -13.09 4.40 0.91
CA THR A 331 -12.84 5.81 0.57
C THR A 331 -12.19 6.52 1.75
N ASP A 332 -11.55 7.64 1.48
CA ASP A 332 -11.08 8.59 2.48
C ASP A 332 -11.89 9.89 2.44
N LEU A 333 -11.68 10.77 3.43
CA LEU A 333 -12.37 12.07 3.46
C LEU A 333 -12.07 12.94 2.24
N GLY A 334 -10.87 12.80 1.66
CA GLY A 334 -10.48 13.52 0.45
C GLY A 334 -11.27 13.05 -0.77
N ASP A 335 -11.48 11.74 -0.90
CA ASP A 335 -12.33 11.15 -1.95
C ASP A 335 -13.76 11.68 -1.84
N ILE A 336 -14.33 11.62 -0.63
CA ILE A 336 -15.68 12.09 -0.35
C ILE A 336 -15.82 13.57 -0.68
N ALA A 337 -14.86 14.39 -0.25
CA ALA A 337 -14.85 15.81 -0.55
C ALA A 337 -14.75 16.12 -2.05
N ARG A 338 -13.99 15.30 -2.81
CA ARG A 338 -13.90 15.43 -4.26
C ARG A 338 -15.22 15.09 -4.96
N LEU A 339 -15.85 13.97 -4.56
CA LEU A 339 -17.15 13.56 -5.09
C LEU A 339 -18.22 14.63 -4.84
N LEU A 340 -18.32 15.14 -3.62
CA LEU A 340 -19.27 16.21 -3.29
C LEU A 340 -19.01 17.51 -4.08
N ARG A 341 -17.75 17.87 -4.32
CA ARG A 341 -17.41 19.02 -5.17
C ARG A 341 -17.77 18.85 -6.63
N LYS A 342 -17.82 17.61 -7.12
CA LYS A 342 -18.32 17.25 -8.46
C LYS A 342 -19.85 17.24 -8.52
N GLY A 343 -20.55 17.52 -7.42
CA GLY A 343 -22.01 17.50 -7.36
C GLY A 343 -22.62 16.11 -7.11
N ILE A 344 -21.78 15.11 -6.82
CA ILE A 344 -22.27 13.75 -6.55
C ILE A 344 -22.99 13.72 -5.19
N CYS A 345 -24.21 13.21 -5.19
CA CYS A 345 -25.00 13.07 -3.98
C CYS A 345 -24.45 11.93 -3.10
N ILE A 346 -24.17 12.23 -1.84
CA ILE A 346 -23.79 11.24 -0.83
C ILE A 346 -24.70 11.43 0.38
N GLU A 347 -25.22 10.35 0.92
CA GLU A 347 -26.05 10.33 2.12
C GLU A 347 -25.29 9.66 3.28
N LYS A 348 -25.48 10.17 4.48
CA LYS A 348 -25.06 9.52 5.73
C LYS A 348 -26.18 8.59 6.18
N ILE A 349 -25.83 7.35 6.48
CA ILE A 349 -26.74 6.41 7.14
C ILE A 349 -26.33 6.36 8.62
N LEU A 350 -27.15 6.92 9.46
CA LEU A 350 -26.88 7.08 10.89
C LEU A 350 -27.75 6.13 11.71
N ARG A 351 -27.21 5.63 12.81
CA ARG A 351 -27.97 4.93 13.85
C ARG A 351 -28.55 5.96 14.80
N ASP A 352 -29.87 5.98 14.95
CA ASP A 352 -30.58 6.81 15.91
C ASP A 352 -31.64 5.99 16.63
N LYS A 353 -31.53 5.87 17.98
CA LYS A 353 -32.48 5.17 18.87
C LYS A 353 -32.95 3.78 18.39
N GLY A 354 -32.07 3.03 17.71
CA GLY A 354 -32.39 1.69 17.20
C GLY A 354 -32.90 1.65 15.74
N GLU A 355 -33.19 2.80 15.17
CA GLU A 355 -33.56 2.95 13.75
C GLU A 355 -32.41 3.51 12.92
N SER A 356 -32.49 3.42 11.61
CA SER A 356 -31.56 4.06 10.72
C SER A 356 -32.19 5.30 10.07
N ALA A 357 -31.51 6.43 10.18
CA ALA A 357 -31.87 7.67 9.50
C ALA A 357 -30.95 7.93 8.32
N ARG A 358 -31.48 8.46 7.21
CA ARG A 358 -30.70 8.92 6.06
C ARG A 358 -30.70 10.43 6.01
N GLU A 359 -29.52 11.01 5.87
CA GLU A 359 -29.35 12.45 5.75
C GLU A 359 -28.35 12.78 4.65
N PRO A 360 -28.62 13.78 3.79
CA PRO A 360 -27.65 14.21 2.80
C PRO A 360 -26.37 14.74 3.47
N LEU A 361 -25.23 14.39 2.90
CA LEU A 361 -23.93 14.89 3.33
C LEU A 361 -23.61 16.15 2.53
N LYS A 362 -23.42 17.27 3.23
CA LYS A 362 -23.01 18.53 2.61
C LYS A 362 -21.49 18.68 2.62
N PRO A 363 -20.88 19.41 1.66
CA PRO A 363 -19.43 19.60 1.59
C PRO A 363 -18.80 20.16 2.89
N GLN A 364 -19.50 21.06 3.59
CA GLN A 364 -19.03 21.63 4.87
C GLN A 364 -19.04 20.62 6.02
N ASP A 365 -19.79 19.53 5.88
CA ASP A 365 -20.00 18.55 6.97
C ASP A 365 -19.06 17.34 6.87
N VAL A 366 -18.16 17.30 5.87
CA VAL A 366 -17.24 16.16 5.63
C VAL A 366 -16.43 15.83 6.89
N ASN A 367 -15.95 16.84 7.60
CA ASN A 367 -15.17 16.63 8.82
C ASN A 367 -16.02 16.06 9.98
N SER A 368 -17.33 16.26 9.97
CA SER A 368 -18.23 15.71 10.99
C SER A 368 -18.38 14.17 10.90
N ILE A 369 -18.05 13.59 9.76
CA ILE A 369 -18.07 12.13 9.54
C ILE A 369 -17.23 11.43 10.60
N VAL A 370 -16.03 11.96 10.91
CA VAL A 370 -15.15 11.40 11.93
C VAL A 370 -15.83 11.29 13.26
N ARG A 371 -16.56 12.34 13.69
CA ARG A 371 -17.32 12.33 14.94
C ARG A 371 -18.39 11.23 14.94
N PHE A 372 -19.09 11.03 13.82
CA PHE A 372 -20.11 9.98 13.71
C PHE A 372 -19.48 8.57 13.74
N ILE A 373 -18.30 8.39 13.14
CA ILE A 373 -17.53 7.13 13.24
C ILE A 373 -17.16 6.87 14.69
N MET A 374 -16.54 7.85 15.35
CA MET A 374 -16.05 7.72 16.73
C MET A 374 -17.18 7.45 17.75
N THR A 375 -18.35 8.00 17.50
CA THR A 375 -19.53 7.77 18.39
C THR A 375 -20.30 6.49 18.01
N GLY A 376 -19.86 5.73 17.03
CA GLY A 376 -20.56 4.53 16.54
C GLY A 376 -21.91 4.82 15.89
N ARG A 377 -22.19 6.09 15.56
CA ARG A 377 -23.44 6.50 14.93
C ARG A 377 -23.45 6.33 13.43
N LEU A 378 -22.30 6.40 12.75
CA LEU A 378 -22.22 6.17 11.31
C LEU A 378 -22.30 4.66 11.02
N ILE A 379 -23.30 4.24 10.24
CA ILE A 379 -23.41 2.87 9.73
C ILE A 379 -22.65 2.78 8.42
N ALA A 380 -22.94 3.67 7.47
CA ALA A 380 -22.27 3.74 6.17
C ALA A 380 -22.48 5.12 5.53
N LEU A 381 -21.68 5.43 4.52
CA LEU A 381 -22.02 6.43 3.52
C LEU A 381 -22.64 5.73 2.31
N TYR A 382 -23.59 6.35 1.69
CA TYR A 382 -24.35 5.82 0.56
C TYR A 382 -24.35 6.78 -0.62
N MET A 383 -24.13 6.26 -1.81
CA MET A 383 -24.15 7.02 -3.05
C MET A 383 -25.30 6.50 -3.94
N PRO A 384 -26.44 7.25 -4.03
CA PRO A 384 -27.63 6.81 -4.77
C PRO A 384 -27.43 6.63 -6.28
N HIS A 385 -26.54 7.44 -6.88
CA HIS A 385 -26.25 7.44 -8.32
C HIS A 385 -24.79 7.05 -8.56
N ALA A 386 -24.47 5.81 -8.18
CA ALA A 386 -23.11 5.32 -8.26
C ALA A 386 -22.57 5.15 -9.68
N GLU A 387 -23.45 4.91 -10.65
CA GLU A 387 -23.15 4.72 -12.08
C GLU A 387 -22.45 5.92 -12.73
N GLU A 388 -22.61 7.11 -12.17
CA GLU A 388 -21.94 8.32 -12.67
C GLU A 388 -20.43 8.32 -12.47
N VAL A 389 -19.94 7.66 -11.43
CA VAL A 389 -18.54 7.70 -11.02
C VAL A 389 -17.94 6.33 -10.70
N TYR A 390 -18.73 5.26 -10.77
CA TYR A 390 -18.30 3.90 -10.57
C TYR A 390 -18.59 3.04 -11.77
N SER A 391 -17.60 2.30 -12.23
CA SER A 391 -17.80 1.25 -13.23
C SER A 391 -17.05 -0.02 -12.82
N GLN A 392 -17.51 -1.16 -13.33
CA GLN A 392 -16.87 -2.45 -13.13
C GLN A 392 -15.47 -2.50 -13.76
N SER A 393 -15.24 -1.74 -14.83
CA SER A 393 -13.94 -1.68 -15.52
C SER A 393 -12.92 -0.79 -14.82
N GLU A 394 -13.35 0.37 -14.31
CA GLU A 394 -12.46 1.41 -13.81
C GLU A 394 -12.56 1.66 -12.28
N GLY A 395 -13.58 1.08 -11.61
CA GLY A 395 -13.83 1.30 -10.18
C GLY A 395 -14.39 2.69 -9.89
N LEU A 396 -14.26 3.14 -8.65
CA LEU A 396 -14.64 4.49 -8.22
C LEU A 396 -13.57 5.50 -8.62
N ILE A 397 -13.99 6.54 -9.33
CA ILE A 397 -13.14 7.67 -9.77
C ILE A 397 -13.62 8.95 -9.07
N PRO A 398 -13.08 9.28 -7.89
CA PRO A 398 -13.50 10.43 -7.10
C PRO A 398 -13.08 11.78 -7.68
#